data_445f9e64c25a5ce3a23d71c362999caa
#
_entry.id   445f9e64c25a5ce3a23d71c362999caa
#
_cell.length_a   1.000
_cell.length_b   1.000
_cell.length_c   1.000
_cell.angle_alpha   90.00
_cell.angle_beta   90.00
_cell.angle_gamma   90.00
#
_symmetry.space_group_name_H-M   'P 1'
#
loop_
_entity.id
_entity.type
_entity.pdbx_description
1 polymer ?
#
loop_
_entity_poly.entity_id
_entity_poly.type
_entity_poly.pdbx_seq_one_letter_code
_entity_poly.pdbx_strand_id
1 'polypeptide(L)'
;MFLFGCGPDDTTTTPKEETDKLAVASVLKENKSMVVKFSGTNCPPCGTWGWQMASSLKDGVEGFGTFMTVYGQNFVAENYITGESTTLQNAWGATGYPHFGANGSVTSIDRSAGVNVAAEEQEIYDRVNAHAAADVVANTTLNYEIVDGKINMKYAVAQWADLTAPYLAIYVIEDKVEGYQAGHSEGNGALHKNVLRKELTAGEGYGSAVEGLAVGTNVTGEISIDVDSEWDASKISIVPVMYSKVVGGYSFVNASIGN
;
A
#
# COMPACT_ATOMS: atom_id res chain seq x y z
N MET A 1 -20.70 36.91 66.71
CA MET A 1 -19.36 37.02 66.08
C MET A 1 -19.12 35.72 65.37
N PHE A 2 -19.48 35.67 64.09
CA PHE A 2 -19.34 34.46 63.25
C PHE A 2 -18.20 34.69 62.26
N LEU A 3 -17.16 33.87 62.38
CA LEU A 3 -16.02 33.84 61.45
C LEU A 3 -16.35 32.83 60.34
N PHE A 4 -16.48 33.34 59.13
CA PHE A 4 -16.51 32.56 57.92
C PHE A 4 -15.06 32.24 57.48
N GLY A 5 -14.68 30.98 57.52
CA GLY A 5 -13.46 30.49 56.95
C GLY A 5 -13.67 30.17 55.45
N CYS A 6 -13.00 30.94 54.57
CA CYS A 6 -12.81 30.53 53.17
C CYS A 6 -11.70 29.47 53.11
N GLY A 7 -12.04 28.26 52.74
CA GLY A 7 -11.06 27.26 52.29
C GLY A 7 -10.68 27.54 50.84
N PRO A 8 -9.42 27.34 50.45
CA PRO A 8 -9.04 27.42 49.02
C PRO A 8 -9.57 26.21 48.26
N ASP A 9 -10.34 26.49 47.21
CA ASP A 9 -10.69 25.53 46.18
C ASP A 9 -9.43 25.18 45.41
N ASP A 10 -8.81 24.03 45.76
CA ASP A 10 -7.70 23.43 45.04
C ASP A 10 -8.24 22.55 43.89
N THR A 11 -8.71 23.19 42.82
CA THR A 11 -9.02 22.51 41.56
C THR A 11 -7.74 22.35 40.76
N THR A 12 -6.84 21.48 41.20
CA THR A 12 -5.77 20.94 40.36
C THR A 12 -6.41 20.04 39.32
N THR A 13 -6.88 20.61 38.20
CA THR A 13 -7.16 19.86 36.98
C THR A 13 -5.82 19.40 36.40
N THR A 14 -5.44 18.16 36.72
CA THR A 14 -4.36 17.46 36.03
C THR A 14 -4.73 17.46 34.53
N PRO A 15 -3.86 18.00 33.63
CA PRO A 15 -4.12 17.89 32.19
C PRO A 15 -4.25 16.39 31.87
N LYS A 16 -5.40 16.03 31.29
CA LYS A 16 -5.58 14.68 30.73
C LYS A 16 -4.54 14.57 29.62
N GLU A 17 -3.58 13.70 29.78
CA GLU A 17 -2.56 13.41 28.80
C GLU A 17 -3.30 12.93 27.54
N GLU A 18 -3.34 13.79 26.51
CA GLU A 18 -3.93 13.49 25.22
C GLU A 18 -2.98 12.48 24.57
N THR A 19 -3.34 11.22 24.61
CA THR A 19 -2.57 10.16 23.97
C THR A 19 -2.51 10.44 22.49
N ASP A 20 -1.30 10.65 21.94
CA ASP A 20 -1.05 10.83 20.52
C ASP A 20 -1.57 9.57 19.76
N LYS A 21 -2.70 9.72 19.08
CA LYS A 21 -3.34 8.62 18.34
C LYS A 21 -2.46 8.09 17.20
N LEU A 22 -1.55 8.91 16.72
CA LEU A 22 -0.60 8.56 15.68
C LEU A 22 0.70 7.96 16.24
N ALA A 23 0.85 7.84 17.57
CA ALA A 23 2.04 7.25 18.16
C ALA A 23 2.28 5.86 17.56
N VAL A 24 3.44 5.68 16.93
CA VAL A 24 3.80 4.43 16.26
C VAL A 24 4.35 3.45 17.29
N ALA A 25 3.74 2.28 17.36
CA ALA A 25 4.24 1.16 18.16
C ALA A 25 5.56 0.62 17.59
N SER A 26 6.14 -0.39 18.27
CA SER A 26 7.30 -1.10 17.73
C SER A 26 6.99 -1.74 16.39
N VAL A 27 7.93 -1.66 15.45
CA VAL A 27 7.81 -2.35 14.15
C VAL A 27 7.86 -3.86 14.38
N LEU A 28 6.87 -4.58 13.84
CA LEU A 28 6.80 -6.04 13.95
C LEU A 28 7.83 -6.71 13.03
N LYS A 29 8.51 -7.72 13.57
CA LYS A 29 9.45 -8.53 12.78
C LYS A 29 8.68 -9.63 12.04
N GLU A 30 8.00 -9.24 10.97
CA GLU A 30 7.23 -10.14 10.11
C GLU A 30 7.36 -9.72 8.64
N ASN A 31 7.20 -10.66 7.73
CA ASN A 31 7.15 -10.38 6.30
C ASN A 31 5.70 -10.35 5.82
N LYS A 32 5.37 -9.32 5.04
CA LYS A 32 4.11 -9.19 4.30
C LYS A 32 4.38 -8.85 2.85
N SER A 33 3.62 -9.43 1.97
CA SER A 33 3.77 -9.28 0.52
C SER A 33 2.97 -8.10 -0.02
N MET A 34 3.40 -7.58 -1.16
CA MET A 34 2.58 -6.71 -2.00
C MET A 34 2.18 -7.46 -3.27
N VAL A 35 0.87 -7.61 -3.49
CA VAL A 35 0.29 -8.21 -4.70
C VAL A 35 -0.29 -7.10 -5.55
N VAL A 36 0.04 -7.08 -6.84
CA VAL A 36 -0.38 -6.03 -7.76
C VAL A 36 -1.10 -6.63 -8.97
N LYS A 37 -2.24 -6.02 -9.35
CA LYS A 37 -2.89 -6.18 -10.64
C LYS A 37 -2.57 -4.98 -11.52
N PHE A 38 -1.92 -5.17 -12.65
CA PHE A 38 -1.85 -4.18 -13.72
C PHE A 38 -3.07 -4.33 -14.62
N SER A 39 -3.81 -3.24 -14.85
CA SER A 39 -5.15 -3.27 -15.42
C SER A 39 -5.42 -2.11 -16.39
N GLY A 40 -6.55 -2.18 -17.08
CA GLY A 40 -7.08 -1.11 -17.90
C GLY A 40 -8.61 -1.15 -17.91
N THR A 41 -9.27 -0.01 -17.86
CA THR A 41 -10.75 0.08 -17.84
C THR A 41 -11.36 -0.34 -19.17
N ASN A 42 -10.66 -0.10 -20.30
CA ASN A 42 -11.07 -0.51 -21.64
C ASN A 42 -10.63 -1.94 -22.03
N CYS A 43 -10.17 -2.73 -21.07
CA CYS A 43 -9.66 -4.09 -21.28
C CYS A 43 -10.74 -5.12 -20.89
N PRO A 44 -11.42 -5.81 -21.82
CA PRO A 44 -12.46 -6.77 -21.48
C PRO A 44 -11.97 -7.93 -20.60
N PRO A 45 -10.81 -8.55 -20.85
CA PRO A 45 -10.28 -9.58 -19.94
C PRO A 45 -10.08 -9.08 -18.49
N CYS A 46 -9.78 -7.78 -18.30
CA CYS A 46 -9.63 -7.17 -16.98
C CYS A 46 -10.95 -7.14 -16.19
N GLY A 47 -12.07 -7.00 -16.88
CA GLY A 47 -13.41 -7.01 -16.31
C GLY A 47 -14.05 -8.39 -16.19
N THR A 48 -13.47 -9.42 -16.81
CA THR A 48 -13.93 -10.80 -16.71
C THR A 48 -13.06 -11.60 -15.74
N TRP A 49 -12.21 -12.49 -16.23
CA TRP A 49 -11.38 -13.34 -15.38
C TRP A 49 -10.41 -12.54 -14.48
N GLY A 50 -9.87 -11.44 -14.99
CA GLY A 50 -9.00 -10.57 -14.20
C GLY A 50 -9.71 -9.88 -13.03
N TRP A 51 -11.03 -9.69 -13.10
CA TRP A 51 -11.84 -9.17 -12.00
C TRP A 51 -12.04 -10.21 -10.90
N GLN A 52 -12.36 -11.46 -11.31
CA GLN A 52 -12.53 -12.58 -10.40
C GLN A 52 -11.24 -12.91 -9.65
N MET A 53 -10.11 -13.01 -10.38
CA MET A 53 -8.80 -13.25 -9.79
C MET A 53 -8.39 -12.12 -8.82
N ALA A 54 -8.66 -10.84 -9.16
CA ALA A 54 -8.38 -9.73 -8.26
C ALA A 54 -9.19 -9.82 -6.95
N SER A 55 -10.44 -10.30 -7.00
CA SER A 55 -11.24 -10.53 -5.81
C SER A 55 -10.65 -11.65 -4.96
N SER A 56 -10.34 -12.79 -5.57
CA SER A 56 -9.75 -13.94 -4.89
C SER A 56 -8.41 -13.58 -4.23
N LEU A 57 -7.52 -12.89 -4.96
CA LEU A 57 -6.22 -12.49 -4.43
C LEU A 57 -6.34 -11.45 -3.30
N LYS A 58 -7.23 -10.45 -3.44
CA LYS A 58 -7.44 -9.46 -2.37
C LYS A 58 -7.85 -10.14 -1.06
N ASP A 59 -8.81 -11.06 -1.14
CA ASP A 59 -9.32 -11.77 0.03
C ASP A 59 -8.29 -12.80 0.55
N GLY A 60 -7.62 -13.51 -0.37
CA GLY A 60 -6.69 -14.60 -0.04
C GLY A 60 -5.35 -14.15 0.54
N VAL A 61 -4.92 -12.89 0.32
CA VAL A 61 -3.68 -12.36 0.91
C VAL A 61 -3.91 -11.54 2.18
N GLU A 62 -5.16 -11.42 2.64
CA GLU A 62 -5.46 -10.73 3.89
C GLU A 62 -4.69 -11.35 5.07
N GLY A 63 -4.02 -10.51 5.85
CA GLY A 63 -3.13 -10.94 6.93
C GLY A 63 -1.70 -11.29 6.50
N PHE A 64 -1.46 -11.65 5.23
CA PHE A 64 -0.14 -12.01 4.68
C PHE A 64 0.44 -10.94 3.75
N GLY A 65 -0.35 -9.97 3.38
CA GLY A 65 0.07 -8.93 2.45
C GLY A 65 -1.03 -7.93 2.14
N THR A 66 -0.77 -7.10 1.14
CA THR A 66 -1.71 -6.12 0.61
C THR A 66 -1.92 -6.35 -0.89
N PHE A 67 -3.12 -6.00 -1.37
CA PHE A 67 -3.47 -6.02 -2.79
C PHE A 67 -3.63 -4.60 -3.32
N MET A 68 -3.07 -4.31 -4.50
CA MET A 68 -3.17 -3.01 -5.16
C MET A 68 -3.47 -3.17 -6.65
N THR A 69 -4.32 -2.31 -7.22
CA THR A 69 -4.55 -2.22 -8.66
C THR A 69 -3.85 -0.98 -9.23
N VAL A 70 -3.02 -1.19 -10.24
CA VAL A 70 -2.31 -0.15 -10.99
C VAL A 70 -2.89 -0.09 -12.41
N TYR A 71 -3.35 1.07 -12.82
CA TYR A 71 -3.93 1.27 -14.15
C TYR A 71 -2.90 1.80 -15.14
N GLY A 72 -2.76 1.13 -16.28
CA GLY A 72 -1.77 1.49 -17.30
C GLY A 72 -2.32 2.41 -18.39
N GLN A 73 -1.42 3.17 -19.02
CA GLN A 73 -1.74 4.33 -19.85
C GLN A 73 -2.61 4.07 -21.10
N ASN A 74 -2.58 2.90 -21.69
CA ASN A 74 -3.16 2.71 -23.04
C ASN A 74 -4.59 2.13 -23.06
N PHE A 75 -5.17 1.81 -21.91
CA PHE A 75 -6.45 1.10 -21.78
C PHE A 75 -7.32 1.66 -20.67
N VAL A 76 -7.26 2.96 -20.42
CA VAL A 76 -8.01 3.59 -19.32
C VAL A 76 -8.95 4.65 -19.88
N ALA A 77 -10.24 4.54 -19.57
CA ALA A 77 -11.26 5.55 -19.87
C ALA A 77 -11.41 6.58 -18.74
N GLU A 78 -10.94 6.25 -17.54
CA GLU A 78 -11.06 7.03 -16.31
C GLU A 78 -9.69 7.55 -15.86
N ASN A 79 -9.68 8.56 -15.00
CA ASN A 79 -8.45 9.20 -14.53
C ASN A 79 -7.80 8.42 -13.37
N TYR A 80 -7.47 7.13 -13.62
CA TYR A 80 -6.82 6.24 -12.64
C TYR A 80 -5.31 6.12 -12.84
N ILE A 81 -4.77 6.81 -13.85
CA ILE A 81 -3.33 6.79 -14.13
C ILE A 81 -2.65 7.81 -13.24
N THR A 82 -1.65 7.35 -12.48
CA THR A 82 -0.75 8.22 -11.71
C THR A 82 0.62 8.30 -12.40
N GLY A 83 1.48 9.22 -11.94
CA GLY A 83 2.87 9.28 -12.41
C GLY A 83 3.63 7.98 -12.15
N GLU A 84 3.32 7.33 -11.05
CA GLU A 84 3.93 6.07 -10.59
C GLU A 84 3.47 4.84 -11.37
N SER A 85 2.28 4.88 -11.96
CA SER A 85 1.69 3.74 -12.68
C SER A 85 2.59 3.20 -13.78
N THR A 86 3.16 4.10 -14.59
CA THR A 86 4.05 3.72 -15.70
C THR A 86 5.37 3.16 -15.19
N THR A 87 5.94 3.78 -14.16
CA THR A 87 7.19 3.32 -13.54
C THR A 87 7.02 1.93 -12.97
N LEU A 88 5.98 1.69 -12.18
CA LEU A 88 5.69 0.38 -11.59
C LEU A 88 5.43 -0.68 -12.67
N GLN A 89 4.61 -0.35 -13.68
CA GLN A 89 4.32 -1.27 -14.77
C GLN A 89 5.59 -1.73 -15.50
N ASN A 90 6.45 -0.79 -15.88
CA ASN A 90 7.68 -1.10 -16.60
C ASN A 90 8.66 -1.90 -15.73
N ALA A 91 8.85 -1.49 -14.50
CA ALA A 91 9.80 -2.13 -13.59
C ALA A 91 9.36 -3.54 -13.17
N TRP A 92 8.05 -3.79 -13.05
CA TRP A 92 7.52 -5.12 -12.76
C TRP A 92 7.47 -6.04 -14.00
N GLY A 93 7.67 -5.50 -15.21
CA GLY A 93 7.65 -6.24 -16.46
C GLY A 93 6.23 -6.54 -16.99
N ALA A 94 5.24 -5.72 -16.61
CA ALA A 94 3.87 -5.91 -17.10
C ALA A 94 3.74 -5.46 -18.56
N THR A 95 3.61 -6.39 -19.49
CA THR A 95 3.56 -6.14 -20.93
C THR A 95 2.15 -6.21 -21.53
N GLY A 96 1.14 -6.50 -20.72
CA GLY A 96 -0.26 -6.61 -21.15
C GLY A 96 -1.23 -6.55 -19.97
N TYR A 97 -2.55 -6.59 -20.24
CA TYR A 97 -3.59 -6.49 -19.22
C TYR A 97 -4.65 -7.59 -19.35
N PRO A 98 -5.19 -8.09 -18.22
CA PRO A 98 -4.64 -7.92 -16.88
C PRO A 98 -3.33 -8.69 -16.71
N HIS A 99 -2.41 -8.15 -15.90
CA HIS A 99 -1.21 -8.87 -15.49
C HIS A 99 -1.11 -8.79 -13.97
N PHE A 100 -0.81 -9.91 -13.33
CA PHE A 100 -0.69 -9.98 -11.88
C PHE A 100 0.75 -10.24 -11.48
N GLY A 101 1.12 -9.82 -10.30
CA GLY A 101 2.45 -10.05 -9.76
C GLY A 101 2.47 -9.95 -8.24
N ALA A 102 3.57 -10.40 -7.66
CA ALA A 102 3.85 -10.25 -6.24
C ALA A 102 5.31 -9.87 -6.03
N ASN A 103 5.56 -9.04 -5.01
CA ASN A 103 6.89 -8.73 -4.50
C ASN A 103 7.87 -8.21 -5.57
N GLY A 104 7.40 -7.33 -6.46
CA GLY A 104 8.25 -6.60 -7.40
C GLY A 104 8.31 -7.15 -8.82
N SER A 105 7.63 -8.28 -9.14
CA SER A 105 7.57 -8.79 -10.50
C SER A 105 6.24 -9.46 -10.83
N VAL A 106 5.86 -9.43 -12.11
CA VAL A 106 4.68 -10.15 -12.60
C VAL A 106 4.89 -11.66 -12.60
N THR A 107 3.79 -12.44 -12.75
CA THR A 107 3.85 -13.89 -12.90
C THR A 107 4.67 -14.29 -14.13
N SER A 108 5.33 -15.43 -14.04
CA SER A 108 6.18 -15.99 -15.11
C SER A 108 5.44 -16.98 -16.01
N ILE A 109 4.13 -17.16 -15.81
CA ILE A 109 3.34 -18.13 -16.57
C ILE A 109 3.29 -17.76 -18.06
N ASP A 110 3.65 -18.71 -18.90
CA ASP A 110 3.56 -18.59 -20.36
C ASP A 110 2.09 -18.50 -20.80
N ARG A 111 1.73 -17.40 -21.42
CA ARG A 111 0.38 -17.13 -21.93
C ARG A 111 0.24 -17.40 -23.43
N SER A 112 1.25 -17.94 -24.11
CA SER A 112 1.22 -18.20 -25.56
C SER A 112 0.13 -19.19 -25.96
N ALA A 113 -0.21 -20.14 -25.09
CA ALA A 113 -1.29 -21.11 -25.28
C ALA A 113 -2.64 -20.66 -24.67
N GLY A 114 -2.74 -19.42 -24.18
CA GLY A 114 -3.89 -18.87 -23.46
C GLY A 114 -3.60 -18.65 -21.97
N VAL A 115 -4.55 -18.02 -21.29
CA VAL A 115 -4.41 -17.69 -19.85
C VAL A 115 -4.81 -18.90 -19.01
N ASN A 116 -3.93 -19.33 -18.12
CA ASN A 116 -4.24 -20.30 -17.06
C ASN A 116 -4.38 -19.55 -15.73
N VAL A 117 -5.59 -19.07 -15.42
CA VAL A 117 -5.88 -18.27 -14.23
C VAL A 117 -5.47 -19.00 -12.94
N ALA A 118 -5.77 -20.30 -12.83
CA ALA A 118 -5.45 -21.06 -11.63
C ALA A 118 -3.94 -21.19 -11.40
N ALA A 119 -3.15 -21.36 -12.47
CA ALA A 119 -1.70 -21.42 -12.36
C ALA A 119 -1.09 -20.07 -11.99
N GLU A 120 -1.62 -18.97 -12.53
CA GLU A 120 -1.17 -17.63 -12.18
C GLU A 120 -1.50 -17.28 -10.73
N GLU A 121 -2.70 -17.61 -10.27
CA GLU A 121 -3.11 -17.42 -8.89
C GLU A 121 -2.25 -18.25 -7.93
N GLN A 122 -1.99 -19.51 -8.26
CA GLN A 122 -1.11 -20.36 -7.46
C GLN A 122 0.32 -19.81 -7.37
N GLU A 123 0.89 -19.33 -8.48
CA GLU A 123 2.23 -18.70 -8.46
C GLU A 123 2.27 -17.49 -7.52
N ILE A 124 1.21 -16.67 -7.48
CA ILE A 124 1.12 -15.54 -6.54
C ILE A 124 1.13 -16.04 -5.10
N TYR A 125 0.30 -17.02 -4.76
CA TYR A 125 0.25 -17.59 -3.40
C TYR A 125 1.59 -18.24 -3.00
N ASP A 126 2.24 -18.93 -3.92
CA ASP A 126 3.56 -19.53 -3.66
C ASP A 126 4.61 -18.46 -3.31
N ARG A 127 4.61 -17.33 -4.03
CA ARG A 127 5.50 -16.19 -3.76
C ARG A 127 5.18 -15.53 -2.42
N VAL A 128 3.89 -15.34 -2.09
CA VAL A 128 3.43 -14.77 -0.82
C VAL A 128 3.86 -15.67 0.34
N ASN A 129 3.64 -16.97 0.23
CA ASN A 129 4.01 -17.95 1.27
C ASN A 129 5.53 -18.05 1.44
N ALA A 130 6.28 -18.08 0.34
CA ALA A 130 7.73 -18.12 0.38
C ALA A 130 8.30 -16.85 1.06
N HIS A 131 7.72 -15.67 0.77
CA HIS A 131 8.13 -14.42 1.42
C HIS A 131 7.79 -14.42 2.91
N ALA A 132 6.58 -14.87 3.29
CA ALA A 132 6.17 -14.95 4.69
C ALA A 132 7.06 -15.89 5.53
N ALA A 133 7.61 -16.95 4.91
CA ALA A 133 8.50 -17.91 5.55
C ALA A 133 9.98 -17.50 5.56
N ALA A 134 10.37 -16.46 4.85
CA ALA A 134 11.74 -16.01 4.75
C ALA A 134 12.19 -15.23 6.01
N ASP A 135 13.50 -15.08 6.18
CA ASP A 135 14.05 -14.23 7.23
C ASP A 135 13.67 -12.78 7.01
N VAL A 136 13.23 -12.11 8.08
CA VAL A 136 12.83 -10.70 8.02
C VAL A 136 14.07 -9.81 8.03
N VAL A 137 14.28 -9.08 6.94
CA VAL A 137 15.39 -8.15 6.79
C VAL A 137 15.05 -6.77 7.36
N ALA A 138 13.92 -6.22 6.97
CA ALA A 138 13.40 -4.94 7.46
C ALA A 138 11.88 -4.92 7.34
N ASN A 139 11.23 -4.07 8.12
CA ASN A 139 9.79 -3.83 8.01
C ASN A 139 9.47 -2.39 8.41
N THR A 140 8.23 -1.99 8.19
CA THR A 140 7.69 -0.68 8.54
C THR A 140 6.36 -0.84 9.25
N THR A 141 5.99 0.15 10.05
CA THR A 141 4.64 0.33 10.59
C THR A 141 4.22 1.77 10.42
N LEU A 142 2.93 2.01 10.26
CA LEU A 142 2.38 3.33 10.02
C LEU A 142 1.01 3.43 10.68
N ASN A 143 0.77 4.53 11.40
CA ASN A 143 -0.55 4.94 11.87
C ASN A 143 -0.97 6.21 11.12
N TYR A 144 -2.23 6.30 10.75
CA TYR A 144 -2.77 7.49 10.09
C TYR A 144 -4.17 7.83 10.58
N GLU A 145 -4.55 9.09 10.40
CA GLU A 145 -5.91 9.56 10.54
C GLU A 145 -6.24 10.52 9.40
N ILE A 146 -7.52 10.58 9.05
CA ILE A 146 -8.02 11.56 8.08
C ILE A 146 -8.93 12.52 8.82
N VAL A 147 -8.45 13.77 8.99
CA VAL A 147 -9.12 14.81 9.74
C VAL A 147 -9.02 16.13 8.97
N ASP A 148 -10.12 16.88 8.89
CA ASP A 148 -10.20 18.18 8.24
C ASP A 148 -9.65 18.20 6.80
N GLY A 149 -9.92 17.11 6.05
CA GLY A 149 -9.48 16.98 4.65
C GLY A 149 -7.98 16.72 4.50
N LYS A 150 -7.28 16.31 5.57
CA LYS A 150 -5.86 15.93 5.56
C LYS A 150 -5.68 14.50 5.99
N ILE A 151 -4.71 13.83 5.37
CA ILE A 151 -4.15 12.56 5.84
C ILE A 151 -2.90 12.90 6.65
N ASN A 152 -2.98 12.72 7.97
CA ASN A 152 -1.84 12.84 8.87
C ASN A 152 -1.34 11.45 9.21
N MET A 153 -0.04 11.22 9.14
CA MET A 153 0.53 9.91 9.41
C MET A 153 1.88 9.99 10.10
N LYS A 154 2.15 9.00 10.93
CA LYS A 154 3.48 8.73 11.48
C LYS A 154 3.88 7.31 11.14
N TYR A 155 5.16 7.12 10.83
CA TYR A 155 5.70 5.81 10.50
C TYR A 155 7.00 5.53 11.25
N ALA A 156 7.32 4.26 11.37
CA ALA A 156 8.62 3.77 11.81
C ALA A 156 9.10 2.67 10.87
N VAL A 157 10.41 2.63 10.66
CA VAL A 157 11.11 1.60 9.88
C VAL A 157 12.15 0.95 10.76
N ALA A 158 12.22 -0.37 10.76
CA ALA A 158 13.22 -1.15 11.51
C ALA A 158 13.97 -2.12 10.58
N GLN A 159 15.24 -2.35 10.89
CA GLN A 159 16.12 -3.26 10.14
C GLN A 159 16.74 -4.28 11.08
N TRP A 160 16.72 -5.58 10.69
CA TRP A 160 17.28 -6.69 11.48
C TRP A 160 18.41 -7.45 10.78
N ALA A 161 18.58 -7.27 9.49
CA ALA A 161 19.69 -7.82 8.70
C ALA A 161 20.19 -6.78 7.71
N ASP A 162 21.36 -7.00 7.11
CA ASP A 162 21.95 -6.06 6.16
C ASP A 162 21.01 -5.80 4.96
N LEU A 163 20.76 -4.52 4.72
CA LEU A 163 19.96 -4.02 3.61
C LEU A 163 20.72 -2.87 2.94
N THR A 164 21.04 -3.04 1.69
CA THR A 164 21.73 -2.01 0.91
C THR A 164 20.73 -0.98 0.42
N ALA A 165 21.06 0.31 0.62
CA ALA A 165 20.27 1.44 0.13
C ALA A 165 18.75 1.25 0.32
N PRO A 166 18.25 1.29 1.58
CA PRO A 166 16.83 1.14 1.88
C PRO A 166 16.02 2.33 1.36
N TYR A 167 14.86 2.03 0.79
CA TYR A 167 13.88 2.99 0.30
C TYR A 167 12.51 2.68 0.92
N LEU A 168 11.74 3.74 1.20
CA LEU A 168 10.35 3.65 1.66
C LEU A 168 9.45 4.37 0.66
N ALA A 169 8.51 3.65 0.07
CA ALA A 169 7.35 4.20 -0.62
C ALA A 169 6.12 4.12 0.26
N ILE A 170 5.28 5.14 0.25
CA ILE A 170 4.00 5.15 0.94
C ILE A 170 2.91 5.41 -0.10
N TYR A 171 2.14 4.36 -0.39
CA TYR A 171 1.07 4.43 -1.38
C TYR A 171 -0.27 4.76 -0.72
N VAL A 172 -1.03 5.64 -1.36
CA VAL A 172 -2.46 5.83 -1.12
C VAL A 172 -3.20 4.92 -2.08
N ILE A 173 -4.03 4.03 -1.56
CA ILE A 173 -4.95 3.20 -2.34
C ILE A 173 -6.39 3.50 -1.92
N GLU A 174 -7.31 3.44 -2.88
CA GLU A 174 -8.73 3.64 -2.64
C GLU A 174 -9.52 2.42 -3.08
N ASP A 175 -10.31 1.86 -2.17
CA ASP A 175 -11.16 0.70 -2.48
C ASP A 175 -12.52 1.12 -3.02
N LYS A 176 -13.15 0.26 -3.84
CA LYS A 176 -14.50 0.42 -4.38
C LYS A 176 -14.69 1.75 -5.14
N VAL A 177 -13.71 2.12 -5.93
CA VAL A 177 -13.84 3.27 -6.85
C VAL A 177 -14.82 2.90 -7.94
N GLU A 178 -15.94 3.61 -8.01
CA GLU A 178 -16.96 3.38 -9.03
C GLU A 178 -16.50 3.94 -10.39
N GLY A 179 -16.63 3.13 -11.44
CA GLY A 179 -16.27 3.57 -12.78
C GLY A 179 -16.51 2.51 -13.83
N TYR A 180 -16.20 2.86 -15.08
CA TYR A 180 -16.36 1.96 -16.22
C TYR A 180 -15.33 0.84 -16.22
N GLN A 181 -15.78 -0.38 -16.53
CA GLN A 181 -14.92 -1.52 -16.82
C GLN A 181 -15.46 -2.36 -17.97
N ALA A 182 -14.76 -2.39 -19.07
CA ALA A 182 -15.09 -3.28 -20.19
C ALA A 182 -15.08 -4.74 -19.76
N GLY A 183 -16.08 -5.51 -20.18
CA GLY A 183 -16.24 -6.93 -19.84
C GLY A 183 -16.84 -7.21 -18.47
N HIS A 184 -17.00 -6.22 -17.60
CA HIS A 184 -17.69 -6.37 -16.32
C HIS A 184 -19.22 -6.25 -16.51
N SER A 185 -20.01 -7.04 -15.77
CA SER A 185 -21.46 -7.07 -15.90
C SER A 185 -22.14 -5.73 -15.58
N GLU A 186 -21.57 -4.95 -14.68
CA GLU A 186 -22.09 -3.65 -14.24
C GLU A 186 -21.60 -2.48 -15.12
N GLY A 187 -20.64 -2.72 -16.03
CA GLY A 187 -20.16 -1.70 -16.94
C GLY A 187 -19.68 -0.44 -16.20
N ASN A 188 -20.45 0.65 -16.25
CA ASN A 188 -20.13 1.94 -15.61
C ASN A 188 -20.24 1.93 -14.08
N GLY A 189 -20.91 0.94 -13.49
CA GLY A 189 -21.06 0.80 -12.05
C GLY A 189 -20.06 -0.15 -11.41
N ALA A 190 -19.01 -0.55 -12.14
CA ALA A 190 -18.00 -1.47 -11.61
C ALA A 190 -17.23 -0.82 -10.44
N LEU A 191 -17.08 -1.56 -9.33
CA LEU A 191 -16.36 -1.10 -8.14
C LEU A 191 -14.91 -1.59 -8.17
N HIS A 192 -14.01 -0.76 -8.66
CA HIS A 192 -12.58 -1.06 -8.77
C HIS A 192 -11.93 -1.20 -7.39
N LYS A 193 -11.09 -2.23 -7.23
CA LYS A 193 -10.52 -2.61 -5.93
C LYS A 193 -9.14 -2.00 -5.72
N ASN A 194 -8.93 -1.37 -4.57
CA ASN A 194 -7.63 -0.89 -4.08
C ASN A 194 -6.82 -0.18 -5.18
N VAL A 195 -7.44 0.82 -5.81
CA VAL A 195 -6.83 1.60 -6.91
C VAL A 195 -5.69 2.45 -6.36
N LEU A 196 -4.50 2.36 -6.95
CA LEU A 196 -3.39 3.26 -6.63
C LEU A 196 -3.78 4.70 -6.98
N ARG A 197 -3.71 5.59 -6.00
CA ARG A 197 -4.01 7.01 -6.15
C ARG A 197 -2.75 7.87 -6.18
N LYS A 198 -1.78 7.56 -5.32
CA LYS A 198 -0.55 8.37 -5.21
C LYS A 198 0.54 7.63 -4.44
N GLU A 199 1.79 7.97 -4.72
CA GLU A 199 2.93 7.71 -3.88
C GLU A 199 3.35 9.02 -3.16
N LEU A 200 3.58 8.98 -1.84
CA LEU A 200 3.67 10.17 -0.98
C LEU A 200 5.09 10.60 -0.63
N THR A 201 6.08 9.75 -0.82
CA THR A 201 7.46 10.01 -0.39
C THR A 201 8.33 10.67 -1.46
N ALA A 202 7.70 11.25 -2.49
CA ALA A 202 8.32 12.01 -3.58
C ALA A 202 9.32 11.21 -4.45
N GLY A 203 9.17 9.87 -4.46
CA GLY A 203 9.89 8.99 -5.37
C GLY A 203 9.10 8.76 -6.66
N GLU A 204 9.77 8.17 -7.65
CA GLU A 204 9.15 7.79 -8.92
C GLU A 204 8.44 6.42 -8.82
N GLY A 205 7.63 6.22 -7.78
CA GLY A 205 6.91 4.97 -7.49
C GLY A 205 7.62 4.01 -6.54
N TYR A 206 8.88 4.26 -6.18
CA TYR A 206 9.67 3.44 -5.24
C TYR A 206 10.04 4.19 -3.96
N GLY A 207 9.52 5.38 -3.79
CA GLY A 207 9.72 6.18 -2.60
C GLY A 207 11.10 6.83 -2.50
N SER A 208 11.44 7.24 -1.29
CA SER A 208 12.67 7.94 -0.95
C SER A 208 13.62 7.09 -0.12
N ALA A 209 14.92 7.41 -0.18
CA ALA A 209 15.93 6.76 0.66
C ALA A 209 15.62 6.95 2.15
N VAL A 210 15.78 5.87 2.92
CA VAL A 210 15.65 5.91 4.38
C VAL A 210 17.01 6.14 4.99
N GLU A 211 17.33 7.42 5.21
CA GLU A 211 18.61 7.82 5.78
C GLU A 211 18.75 7.39 7.23
N GLY A 212 19.95 6.96 7.62
CA GLY A 212 20.26 6.58 9.00
C GLY A 212 19.72 5.22 9.45
N LEU A 213 19.04 4.48 8.59
CA LEU A 213 18.59 3.12 8.92
C LEU A 213 19.80 2.16 8.98
N ALA A 214 19.90 1.41 10.05
CA ALA A 214 20.94 0.41 10.26
C ALA A 214 20.40 -0.78 11.08
N VAL A 215 21.10 -1.90 11.05
CA VAL A 215 20.72 -3.10 11.82
C VAL A 215 20.56 -2.77 13.31
N GLY A 216 19.42 -3.11 13.86
CA GLY A 216 19.07 -2.86 15.26
C GLY A 216 18.64 -1.43 15.58
N THR A 217 18.46 -0.56 14.57
CA THR A 217 17.95 0.81 14.76
C THR A 217 16.56 0.99 14.13
N ASN A 218 15.85 2.01 14.61
CA ASN A 218 14.59 2.46 14.02
C ASN A 218 14.73 3.89 13.51
N VAL A 219 14.13 4.16 12.36
CA VAL A 219 13.95 5.51 11.80
C VAL A 219 12.45 5.82 11.82
N THR A 220 12.09 7.02 12.28
CA THR A 220 10.71 7.49 12.32
C THR A 220 10.53 8.72 11.46
N GLY A 221 9.32 8.93 10.98
CA GLY A 221 8.96 10.14 10.24
C GLY A 221 7.47 10.41 10.33
N GLU A 222 7.09 11.59 9.84
CA GLU A 222 5.71 12.03 9.75
C GLU A 222 5.45 12.72 8.41
N ILE A 223 4.23 12.55 7.90
CA ILE A 223 3.76 13.16 6.66
C ILE A 223 2.35 13.68 6.90
N SER A 224 2.06 14.87 6.37
CA SER A 224 0.71 15.43 6.30
C SER A 224 0.45 15.91 4.88
N ILE A 225 -0.64 15.45 4.27
CA ILE A 225 -1.05 15.87 2.94
C ILE A 225 -2.55 16.18 2.91
N ASP A 226 -2.96 17.00 1.95
CA ASP A 226 -4.38 17.19 1.67
C ASP A 226 -4.96 15.93 0.96
N VAL A 227 -6.18 15.54 1.35
CA VAL A 227 -6.95 14.54 0.60
C VAL A 227 -7.35 15.15 -0.73
N ASP A 228 -7.09 14.46 -1.83
CA ASP A 228 -7.55 14.91 -3.14
C ASP A 228 -9.08 14.92 -3.18
N SER A 229 -9.66 15.94 -3.79
CA SER A 229 -11.12 16.12 -3.89
C SER A 229 -11.83 15.03 -4.69
N GLU A 230 -11.08 14.26 -5.50
CA GLU A 230 -11.61 13.15 -6.28
C GLU A 230 -11.60 11.82 -5.51
N TRP A 231 -11.05 11.77 -4.29
CA TRP A 231 -10.95 10.57 -3.47
C TRP A 231 -12.05 10.50 -2.42
N ASP A 232 -12.57 9.31 -2.19
CA ASP A 232 -13.44 9.03 -1.04
C ASP A 232 -12.57 8.69 0.18
N ALA A 233 -12.44 9.68 1.08
CA ALA A 233 -11.62 9.56 2.28
C ALA A 233 -11.97 8.33 3.15
N SER A 234 -13.24 7.87 3.10
CA SER A 234 -13.70 6.71 3.87
C SER A 234 -13.24 5.36 3.29
N LYS A 235 -12.67 5.37 2.08
CA LYS A 235 -12.22 4.18 1.34
C LYS A 235 -10.72 4.14 1.14
N ILE A 236 -10.00 5.12 1.69
CA ILE A 236 -8.54 5.20 1.61
C ILE A 236 -7.88 4.22 2.59
N SER A 237 -6.84 3.56 2.12
CA SER A 237 -5.86 2.87 2.94
C SER A 237 -4.45 3.34 2.57
N ILE A 238 -3.57 3.36 3.56
CA ILE A 238 -2.17 3.76 3.38
C ILE A 238 -1.30 2.51 3.45
N VAL A 239 -0.44 2.32 2.46
CA VAL A 239 0.38 1.12 2.30
C VAL A 239 1.86 1.52 2.22
N PRO A 240 2.60 1.44 3.32
CA PRO A 240 4.04 1.61 3.28
C PRO A 240 4.72 0.34 2.77
N VAL A 241 5.67 0.52 1.85
CA VAL A 241 6.42 -0.56 1.21
C VAL A 241 7.91 -0.24 1.21
N MET A 242 8.70 -1.20 1.66
CA MET A 242 10.14 -1.11 1.65
C MET A 242 10.75 -1.75 0.42
N TYR A 243 11.73 -1.05 -0.12
CA TYR A 243 12.56 -1.50 -1.23
C TYR A 243 14.05 -1.37 -0.88
N SER A 244 14.86 -2.11 -1.62
CA SER A 244 16.31 -1.93 -1.69
C SER A 244 16.66 -1.43 -3.09
N LYS A 245 17.39 -0.33 -3.20
CA LYS A 245 17.89 0.13 -4.48
C LYS A 245 19.04 -0.77 -4.93
N VAL A 246 18.91 -1.35 -6.11
CA VAL A 246 19.89 -2.25 -6.71
C VAL A 246 20.35 -1.71 -8.06
N VAL A 247 21.37 -2.31 -8.66
CA VAL A 247 21.78 -1.96 -10.01
C VAL A 247 20.64 -2.24 -10.98
N GLY A 248 20.21 -1.21 -11.68
CA GLY A 248 19.13 -1.30 -12.67
C GLY A 248 17.69 -1.18 -12.12
N GLY A 249 17.50 -0.93 -10.82
CA GLY A 249 16.14 -0.75 -10.29
C GLY A 249 16.00 -0.89 -8.78
N TYR A 250 14.94 -1.54 -8.36
CA TYR A 250 14.57 -1.73 -6.96
C TYR A 250 14.12 -3.17 -6.73
N SER A 251 14.54 -3.75 -5.62
CA SER A 251 14.06 -5.04 -5.12
C SER A 251 13.07 -4.81 -4.00
N PHE A 252 11.96 -5.52 -4.03
CA PHE A 252 10.99 -5.54 -2.93
C PHE A 252 11.62 -6.14 -1.67
N VAL A 253 11.34 -5.54 -0.52
CA VAL A 253 11.81 -6.01 0.79
C VAL A 253 10.64 -6.42 1.67
N ASN A 254 9.65 -5.55 1.86
CA ASN A 254 8.50 -5.82 2.74
C ASN A 254 7.38 -4.81 2.49
N ALA A 255 6.16 -5.15 2.91
CA ALA A 255 5.03 -4.24 2.90
C ALA A 255 4.30 -4.28 4.25
N SER A 256 3.51 -3.26 4.54
CA SER A 256 2.54 -3.28 5.64
C SER A 256 1.28 -2.50 5.26
N ILE A 257 0.28 -2.52 6.13
CA ILE A 257 -0.93 -1.71 5.98
C ILE A 257 -0.96 -0.76 7.17
N GLY A 258 -1.22 0.51 6.91
CA GLY A 258 -1.40 1.53 7.95
C GLY A 258 -2.65 1.24 8.80
N ASN A 259 -2.56 1.55 10.07
CA ASN A 259 -3.62 1.41 11.08
C ASN A 259 -4.29 2.75 11.37
#